data_91a27ade3157ee943079f000372585d9
#
_entry.id   91a27ade3157ee943079f000372585d9
#
_cell.length_a   1.000
_cell.length_b   1.000
_cell.length_c   1.000
_cell.angle_alpha   90.00
_cell.angle_beta   90.00
_cell.angle_gamma   90.00
#
_symmetry.space_group_name_H-M   'P 1'
#
loop_
_entity.id
_entity.type
_entity.pdbx_description
1 polymer ?
#
loop_
_entity_poly.entity_id
_entity_poly.type
_entity_poly.pdbx_seq_one_letter_code
_entity_poly.pdbx_strand_id
1 'polypeptide(L)'
;MAQSIIRTTKAPALALTPTQFSQQHFDLLNQQLRIYFNTVDAFTSTLSTADGGSSLSIPHIAASDSTDQIATGNDIPTVINFNTLDSGLGWTLNAPGSATAGFSGVYTIRYSLQFVNTANAIHNATVWLKVNNVDLANSATSFSIPARKSVGVPSYVAGYSEATFEINSGDEIELYWATDLAGDPTTPTDGVYIYHDTAQTVPYARPAIPSALGSITFVSRL
;
A
#
# COMPACT_ATOMS: atom_id res chain seq x y z
N MET A 1 2.19 4.99 -20.06
CA MET A 1 0.81 4.62 -20.48
C MET A 1 -0.10 5.74 -20.09
N ALA A 2 -0.96 6.25 -20.98
CA ALA A 2 -1.87 7.35 -20.65
C ALA A 2 -2.94 6.82 -19.67
N GLN A 3 -3.01 7.42 -18.49
CA GLN A 3 -4.09 7.14 -17.56
C GLN A 3 -5.42 7.56 -18.21
N SER A 4 -6.36 6.62 -18.27
CA SER A 4 -7.74 6.92 -18.66
C SER A 4 -8.39 7.74 -17.53
N ILE A 5 -8.34 9.05 -17.66
CA ILE A 5 -9.04 9.94 -16.73
C ILE A 5 -10.54 9.80 -16.99
N ILE A 6 -11.29 9.30 -16.01
CA ILE A 6 -12.75 9.34 -16.03
C ILE A 6 -13.16 10.80 -16.13
N ARG A 7 -13.58 11.22 -17.32
CA ARG A 7 -14.14 12.56 -17.51
C ARG A 7 -15.60 12.53 -17.04
N THR A 8 -15.90 13.37 -16.05
CA THR A 8 -17.30 13.60 -15.66
C THR A 8 -18.08 14.09 -16.87
N THR A 9 -19.14 13.39 -17.22
CA THR A 9 -20.08 13.84 -18.25
C THR A 9 -20.73 15.12 -17.76
N LYS A 10 -20.44 16.24 -18.41
CA LYS A 10 -21.07 17.54 -18.09
C LYS A 10 -22.45 17.57 -18.72
N ALA A 11 -23.47 17.93 -17.91
CA ALA A 11 -24.81 18.13 -18.43
C ALA A 11 -24.80 19.09 -19.63
N PRO A 12 -25.55 18.81 -20.74
CA PRO A 12 -25.59 19.67 -21.88
C PRO A 12 -26.24 21.02 -21.51
N ALA A 13 -25.73 22.11 -22.07
CA ALA A 13 -26.40 23.39 -22.01
C ALA A 13 -27.63 23.31 -22.96
N LEU A 14 -28.82 23.15 -22.35
CA LEU A 14 -30.04 23.11 -23.13
C LEU A 14 -30.42 24.51 -23.58
N ALA A 15 -30.91 24.62 -24.82
CA ALA A 15 -31.41 25.89 -25.35
C ALA A 15 -32.64 26.39 -24.57
N LEU A 16 -32.74 27.72 -24.39
CA LEU A 16 -33.92 28.33 -23.77
C LEU A 16 -35.16 28.03 -24.58
N THR A 17 -36.29 27.81 -23.90
CA THR A 17 -37.57 27.53 -24.54
C THR A 17 -38.00 28.74 -25.38
N PRO A 18 -38.33 28.56 -26.68
CA PRO A 18 -38.83 29.66 -27.53
C PRO A 18 -40.23 30.06 -27.06
N THR A 19 -40.61 31.31 -27.32
CA THR A 19 -41.94 31.86 -26.96
C THR A 19 -43.07 31.26 -27.80
N GLN A 20 -42.74 30.65 -28.93
CA GLN A 20 -43.67 29.92 -29.79
C GLN A 20 -43.16 28.51 -30.07
N PHE A 21 -44.10 27.59 -30.34
CA PHE A 21 -43.73 26.21 -30.69
C PHE A 21 -42.84 26.19 -31.95
N SER A 22 -41.72 25.49 -31.84
CA SER A 22 -40.79 25.28 -32.95
C SER A 22 -40.38 23.81 -32.99
N GLN A 23 -40.78 23.13 -34.06
CA GLN A 23 -40.37 21.73 -34.27
C GLN A 23 -38.84 21.59 -34.29
N GLN A 24 -38.17 22.51 -34.97
CA GLN A 24 -36.70 22.51 -35.03
C GLN A 24 -36.06 22.63 -33.64
N HIS A 25 -36.63 23.38 -32.73
CA HIS A 25 -36.14 23.47 -31.35
C HIS A 25 -36.29 22.15 -30.61
N PHE A 26 -37.43 21.47 -30.76
CA PHE A 26 -37.64 20.16 -30.15
C PHE A 26 -36.73 19.05 -30.72
N ASP A 27 -36.48 19.10 -32.05
CA ASP A 27 -35.57 18.14 -32.69
C ASP A 27 -34.13 18.34 -32.19
N LEU A 28 -33.68 19.57 -32.04
CA LEU A 28 -32.36 19.90 -31.45
C LEU A 28 -32.27 19.46 -29.98
N LEU A 29 -33.30 19.74 -29.17
CA LEU A 29 -33.36 19.31 -27.78
C LEU A 29 -33.28 17.78 -27.67
N ASN A 30 -34.09 17.07 -28.45
CA ASN A 30 -34.10 15.60 -28.48
C ASN A 30 -32.74 15.06 -28.91
N GLN A 31 -32.11 15.67 -29.91
CA GLN A 31 -30.79 15.26 -30.34
C GLN A 31 -29.72 15.47 -29.25
N GLN A 32 -29.72 16.61 -28.57
CA GLN A 32 -28.81 16.91 -27.45
C GLN A 32 -28.99 15.93 -26.30
N LEU A 33 -30.24 15.63 -25.91
CA LEU A 33 -30.54 14.66 -24.85
C LEU A 33 -30.12 13.26 -25.25
N ARG A 34 -30.38 12.83 -26.49
CA ARG A 34 -29.96 11.52 -26.99
C ARG A 34 -28.44 11.36 -26.97
N ILE A 35 -27.68 12.35 -27.40
CA ILE A 35 -26.22 12.35 -27.37
C ILE A 35 -25.74 12.23 -25.91
N TYR A 36 -26.34 13.01 -25.00
CA TYR A 36 -25.99 12.97 -23.58
C TYR A 36 -26.25 11.59 -22.97
N PHE A 37 -27.45 11.03 -23.14
CA PHE A 37 -27.78 9.71 -22.59
C PHE A 37 -26.93 8.60 -23.21
N ASN A 38 -26.67 8.60 -24.52
CA ASN A 38 -25.77 7.65 -25.13
C ASN A 38 -24.35 7.72 -24.56
N THR A 39 -23.86 8.92 -24.22
CA THR A 39 -22.56 9.10 -23.57
C THR A 39 -22.57 8.56 -22.17
N VAL A 40 -23.64 8.79 -21.38
CA VAL A 40 -23.80 8.25 -20.03
C VAL A 40 -23.90 6.72 -20.07
N ASP A 41 -24.68 6.16 -21.00
CA ASP A 41 -24.85 4.71 -21.15
C ASP A 41 -23.54 4.03 -21.55
N ALA A 42 -22.79 4.64 -22.49
CA ALA A 42 -21.47 4.12 -22.87
C ALA A 42 -20.49 4.13 -21.69
N PHE A 43 -20.52 5.17 -20.88
CA PHE A 43 -19.70 5.30 -19.69
C PHE A 43 -20.09 4.27 -18.62
N THR A 44 -21.38 4.14 -18.28
CA THR A 44 -21.87 3.18 -17.29
C THR A 44 -21.66 1.73 -17.77
N SER A 45 -21.84 1.47 -19.06
CA SER A 45 -21.54 0.17 -19.67
C SER A 45 -20.06 -0.19 -19.49
N THR A 46 -19.15 0.75 -19.75
CA THR A 46 -17.70 0.53 -19.55
C THR A 46 -17.38 0.23 -18.07
N LEU A 47 -17.99 0.95 -17.13
CA LEU A 47 -17.79 0.68 -15.69
C LEU A 47 -18.32 -0.69 -15.25
N SER A 48 -19.32 -1.23 -15.97
CA SER A 48 -19.94 -2.53 -15.67
C SER A 48 -19.17 -3.72 -16.25
N THR A 49 -18.14 -3.48 -17.07
CA THR A 49 -17.30 -4.53 -17.65
C THR A 49 -16.09 -4.87 -16.78
N ALA A 50 -15.41 -5.97 -17.10
CA ALA A 50 -14.15 -6.33 -16.43
C ALA A 50 -13.08 -5.24 -16.55
N ASP A 51 -13.12 -4.44 -17.62
CA ASP A 51 -12.20 -3.31 -17.85
C ASP A 51 -12.58 -2.06 -17.03
N GLY A 52 -13.79 -2.01 -16.46
CA GLY A 52 -14.29 -0.85 -15.70
C GLY A 52 -13.43 -0.52 -14.49
N GLY A 53 -12.91 -1.54 -13.81
CA GLY A 53 -11.97 -1.37 -12.70
C GLY A 53 -10.68 -0.65 -13.08
N SER A 54 -10.20 -0.81 -14.31
CA SER A 54 -8.99 -0.15 -14.82
C SER A 54 -9.18 1.36 -15.03
N SER A 55 -10.43 1.82 -15.12
CA SER A 55 -10.79 3.22 -15.30
C SER A 55 -11.00 3.96 -13.97
N LEU A 56 -10.99 3.26 -12.85
CA LEU A 56 -11.12 3.84 -11.50
C LEU A 56 -9.74 4.14 -10.92
N SER A 57 -9.54 5.39 -10.53
CA SER A 57 -8.33 5.82 -9.82
C SER A 57 -8.49 5.55 -8.33
N ILE A 58 -8.21 4.32 -7.90
CA ILE A 58 -8.33 3.90 -6.50
C ILE A 58 -7.07 4.34 -5.74
N PRO A 59 -7.18 5.11 -4.63
CA PRO A 59 -6.04 5.47 -3.81
C PRO A 59 -5.31 4.22 -3.29
N HIS A 60 -4.00 4.18 -3.51
CA HIS A 60 -3.14 3.09 -3.04
C HIS A 60 -1.69 3.54 -2.95
N ILE A 61 -0.91 2.81 -2.18
CA ILE A 61 0.55 2.87 -2.19
C ILE A 61 1.11 1.46 -2.04
N ALA A 62 2.18 1.17 -2.74
CA ALA A 62 3.03 0.01 -2.54
C ALA A 62 4.47 0.47 -2.47
N ALA A 63 5.19 -0.02 -1.49
CA ALA A 63 6.58 0.36 -1.25
C ALA A 63 7.39 -0.85 -0.78
N SER A 64 8.70 -0.81 -1.04
CA SER A 64 9.64 -1.85 -0.67
C SER A 64 10.91 -1.26 -0.05
N ASP A 65 11.67 -2.13 0.66
CA ASP A 65 13.01 -1.82 1.10
C ASP A 65 13.98 -2.91 0.66
N SER A 66 15.15 -2.49 0.19
CA SER A 66 16.22 -3.36 -0.32
C SER A 66 17.48 -3.32 0.54
N THR A 67 17.35 -3.01 1.82
CA THR A 67 18.45 -2.96 2.80
C THR A 67 18.11 -3.81 4.03
N ASP A 68 19.12 -4.29 4.74
CA ASP A 68 18.94 -4.89 6.05
C ASP A 68 18.46 -3.83 7.05
N GLN A 69 17.53 -4.19 7.94
CA GLN A 69 17.00 -3.29 8.94
C GLN A 69 17.25 -3.86 10.34
N ILE A 70 17.96 -3.09 11.15
CA ILE A 70 18.42 -3.47 12.48
C ILE A 70 17.58 -2.74 13.52
N ALA A 71 17.07 -3.47 14.52
CA ALA A 71 16.42 -2.83 15.66
C ALA A 71 17.42 -1.97 16.45
N THR A 72 16.96 -0.83 16.92
CA THR A 72 17.79 0.12 17.68
C THR A 72 18.34 -0.49 18.99
N GLY A 73 17.68 -1.54 19.49
CA GLY A 73 18.07 -2.31 20.67
C GLY A 73 16.99 -3.32 21.06
N ASN A 74 17.27 -4.11 22.09
CA ASN A 74 16.30 -5.09 22.59
C ASN A 74 15.07 -4.37 23.16
N ASP A 75 13.89 -4.81 22.76
CA ASP A 75 12.59 -4.28 23.17
C ASP A 75 12.39 -2.77 22.87
N ILE A 76 13.20 -2.22 21.96
CA ILE A 76 13.08 -0.80 21.56
C ILE A 76 12.31 -0.68 20.26
N PRO A 77 11.17 0.06 20.26
CA PRO A 77 10.42 0.35 19.03
C PRO A 77 11.30 1.01 17.97
N THR A 78 11.38 0.41 16.81
CA THR A 78 12.17 0.88 15.67
C THR A 78 11.25 1.00 14.44
N VAL A 79 11.36 2.08 13.68
CA VAL A 79 10.59 2.25 12.45
C VAL A 79 11.09 1.28 11.38
N ILE A 80 10.16 0.72 10.60
CA ILE A 80 10.48 -0.05 9.40
C ILE A 80 10.58 0.92 8.24
N ASN A 81 11.72 0.92 7.57
CA ASN A 81 11.98 1.79 6.44
C ASN A 81 11.41 1.21 5.15
N PHE A 82 11.00 2.11 4.25
CA PHE A 82 10.65 1.82 2.87
C PHE A 82 11.40 2.81 1.98
N ASN A 83 12.40 2.35 1.24
CA ASN A 83 13.27 3.21 0.44
C ASN A 83 12.84 3.33 -1.03
N THR A 84 11.87 2.55 -1.46
CA THR A 84 11.41 2.51 -2.85
C THR A 84 9.90 2.59 -2.93
N LEU A 85 9.41 3.56 -3.70
CA LEU A 85 7.99 3.63 -4.07
C LEU A 85 7.78 2.79 -5.33
N ASP A 86 7.11 1.64 -5.19
CA ASP A 86 6.83 0.73 -6.30
C ASP A 86 5.61 1.19 -7.12
N SER A 87 4.58 1.68 -6.45
CA SER A 87 3.38 2.25 -7.05
C SER A 87 2.66 3.14 -6.05
N GLY A 88 2.01 4.23 -6.51
CA GLY A 88 1.25 5.09 -5.62
C GLY A 88 0.30 6.03 -6.35
N LEU A 89 -0.87 6.22 -5.77
CA LEU A 89 -1.87 7.19 -6.18
C LEU A 89 -2.60 7.72 -4.94
N GLY A 90 -2.57 9.04 -4.74
CA GLY A 90 -3.23 9.65 -3.59
C GLY A 90 -2.55 9.39 -2.25
N TRP A 91 -1.29 8.96 -2.27
CA TRP A 91 -0.40 8.78 -1.13
C TRP A 91 0.97 9.35 -1.44
N THR A 92 1.68 9.80 -0.42
CA THR A 92 3.08 10.24 -0.53
C THR A 92 3.94 9.38 0.40
N LEU A 93 4.98 8.74 -0.16
CA LEU A 93 6.00 8.06 0.64
C LEU A 93 7.03 9.09 1.10
N ASN A 94 7.27 9.16 2.41
CA ASN A 94 8.27 10.04 3.02
C ASN A 94 9.41 9.20 3.60
N ALA A 95 10.63 9.76 3.63
CA ALA A 95 11.75 9.15 4.35
C ALA A 95 11.59 9.40 5.87
N PRO A 96 11.91 8.41 6.74
CA PRO A 96 12.55 7.13 6.48
C PRO A 96 11.59 5.96 6.17
N GLY A 97 10.30 6.14 6.05
CA GLY A 97 9.38 5.03 5.76
C GLY A 97 7.94 5.29 6.21
N SER A 98 7.57 6.58 6.37
CA SER A 98 6.18 6.96 6.59
C SER A 98 5.44 7.18 5.26
N ALA A 99 4.12 7.01 5.29
CA ALA A 99 3.25 7.29 4.17
C ALA A 99 2.13 8.24 4.58
N THR A 100 1.96 9.36 3.85
CA THR A 100 0.91 10.35 4.12
C THR A 100 -0.29 10.11 3.20
N ALA A 101 -1.48 10.02 3.80
CA ALA A 101 -2.75 9.83 3.10
C ALA A 101 -3.22 11.14 2.44
N GLY A 102 -3.53 11.10 1.15
CA GLY A 102 -4.14 12.22 0.43
C GLY A 102 -5.67 12.29 0.56
N PHE A 103 -6.31 11.18 0.92
CA PHE A 103 -7.77 11.07 1.00
C PHE A 103 -8.20 10.30 2.24
N SER A 104 -9.30 10.73 2.87
CA SER A 104 -9.94 9.98 3.96
C SER A 104 -10.66 8.76 3.43
N GLY A 105 -10.65 7.66 4.21
CA GLY A 105 -11.32 6.42 3.85
C GLY A 105 -10.97 5.26 4.76
N VAL A 106 -11.57 4.13 4.47
CA VAL A 106 -11.21 2.84 5.04
C VAL A 106 -10.15 2.21 4.13
N TYR A 107 -9.03 1.79 4.71
CA TYR A 107 -7.90 1.23 3.97
C TYR A 107 -7.50 -0.11 4.54
N THR A 108 -7.15 -1.04 3.66
CA THR A 108 -6.45 -2.27 4.03
C THR A 108 -4.95 -2.04 3.91
N ILE A 109 -4.24 -2.29 5.01
CA ILE A 109 -2.79 -2.21 5.14
C ILE A 109 -2.25 -3.63 5.20
N ARG A 110 -1.26 -3.93 4.36
CA ARG A 110 -0.59 -5.23 4.28
C ARG A 110 0.91 -5.02 4.33
N TYR A 111 1.59 -5.92 5.02
CA TYR A 111 3.04 -5.95 4.98
C TYR A 111 3.58 -7.37 4.95
N SER A 112 4.78 -7.53 4.41
CA SER A 112 5.58 -8.75 4.47
C SER A 112 7.02 -8.38 4.80
N LEU A 113 7.58 -9.03 5.82
CA LEU A 113 8.92 -8.78 6.36
C LEU A 113 9.72 -10.06 6.35
N GLN A 114 11.00 -9.97 5.98
CA GLN A 114 11.91 -11.11 5.97
C GLN A 114 12.73 -11.13 7.27
N PHE A 115 12.24 -11.80 8.31
CA PHE A 115 12.99 -11.95 9.55
C PHE A 115 14.06 -13.02 9.43
N VAL A 116 15.21 -12.75 10.03
CA VAL A 116 16.29 -13.71 10.22
C VAL A 116 16.67 -13.75 11.69
N ASN A 117 17.01 -14.93 12.19
CA ASN A 117 17.53 -15.15 13.54
C ASN A 117 18.87 -15.88 13.45
N THR A 118 19.92 -15.24 13.94
CA THR A 118 21.27 -15.78 14.01
C THR A 118 21.62 -16.35 15.39
N ALA A 119 20.75 -16.15 16.39
CA ALA A 119 20.93 -16.67 17.75
C ALA A 119 20.57 -18.15 17.86
N ASN A 120 21.06 -18.81 18.92
CA ASN A 120 20.82 -20.23 19.20
C ASN A 120 19.53 -20.49 20.01
N ALA A 121 18.69 -19.50 20.19
CA ALA A 121 17.39 -19.57 20.87
C ALA A 121 16.29 -19.00 19.99
N ILE A 122 15.04 -19.35 20.30
CA ILE A 122 13.85 -18.75 19.67
C ILE A 122 13.72 -17.33 20.19
N HIS A 123 13.48 -16.39 19.29
CA HIS A 123 13.24 -14.99 19.63
C HIS A 123 11.94 -14.50 18.98
N ASN A 124 11.37 -13.43 19.52
CA ASN A 124 10.12 -12.88 19.04
C ASN A 124 10.35 -11.48 18.44
N ALA A 125 9.61 -11.19 17.37
CA ALA A 125 9.47 -9.86 16.85
C ALA A 125 7.99 -9.48 16.84
N THR A 126 7.67 -8.28 17.31
CA THR A 126 6.32 -7.71 17.28
C THR A 126 6.31 -6.54 16.32
N VAL A 127 5.31 -6.47 15.47
CA VAL A 127 5.13 -5.42 14.45
C VAL A 127 3.78 -4.76 14.66
N TRP A 128 3.71 -3.44 14.58
CA TRP A 128 2.46 -2.67 14.70
C TRP A 128 2.50 -1.39 13.89
N LEU A 129 1.34 -0.76 13.74
CA LEU A 129 1.18 0.51 13.04
C LEU A 129 1.15 1.68 14.02
N LYS A 130 1.68 2.82 13.57
CA LYS A 130 1.42 4.13 14.17
C LYS A 130 0.71 5.03 13.16
N VAL A 131 -0.18 5.86 13.69
CA VAL A 131 -0.83 6.94 12.95
C VAL A 131 -0.50 8.23 13.66
N ASN A 132 0.11 9.18 12.97
CA ASN A 132 0.54 10.47 13.55
C ASN A 132 1.38 10.26 14.82
N ASN A 133 2.32 9.32 14.78
CA ASN A 133 3.21 8.94 15.90
C ASN A 133 2.48 8.34 17.15
N VAL A 134 1.21 7.94 17.02
CA VAL A 134 0.44 7.27 18.09
C VAL A 134 0.20 5.81 17.71
N ASP A 135 0.45 4.89 18.64
CA ASP A 135 0.23 3.46 18.41
C ASP A 135 -1.24 3.18 18.08
N LEU A 136 -1.47 2.53 16.95
CA LEU A 136 -2.81 2.18 16.50
C LEU A 136 -3.29 0.93 17.23
N ALA A 137 -4.38 1.03 17.96
CA ALA A 137 -4.96 -0.10 18.70
C ALA A 137 -5.30 -1.26 17.76
N ASN A 138 -5.06 -2.50 18.22
CA ASN A 138 -5.33 -3.75 17.51
C ASN A 138 -4.55 -3.94 16.19
N SER A 139 -3.44 -3.22 15.98
CA SER A 139 -2.58 -3.36 14.80
C SER A 139 -1.38 -4.27 15.04
N ALA A 140 -1.11 -4.68 16.29
CA ALA A 140 0.08 -5.44 16.63
C ALA A 140 -0.04 -6.93 16.26
N THR A 141 1.03 -7.46 15.65
CA THR A 141 1.18 -8.89 15.34
C THR A 141 2.55 -9.36 15.83
N SER A 142 2.61 -10.50 16.54
CA SER A 142 3.86 -11.07 17.02
C SER A 142 4.25 -12.30 16.20
N PHE A 143 5.53 -12.40 15.88
CA PHE A 143 6.15 -13.51 15.13
C PHE A 143 7.19 -14.19 16.01
N SER A 144 7.11 -15.51 16.12
CA SER A 144 8.13 -16.33 16.78
C SER A 144 9.12 -16.85 15.75
N ILE A 145 10.38 -16.42 15.85
CA ILE A 145 11.43 -16.73 14.88
C ILE A 145 12.31 -17.83 15.45
N PRO A 146 12.36 -19.02 14.81
CA PRO A 146 13.11 -20.16 15.31
C PRO A 146 14.60 -19.84 15.52
N ALA A 147 15.25 -20.57 16.42
CA ALA A 147 16.68 -20.54 16.58
C ALA A 147 17.41 -20.86 15.28
N ARG A 148 18.64 -20.36 15.12
CA ARG A 148 19.50 -20.73 13.98
C ARG A 148 19.66 -22.26 13.88
N LYS A 149 19.78 -22.77 12.68
CA LYS A 149 19.95 -24.22 12.43
C LYS A 149 21.27 -24.76 12.97
N SER A 150 22.34 -23.98 12.81
CA SER A 150 23.67 -24.24 13.34
C SER A 150 24.50 -22.96 13.32
N VAL A 151 25.71 -22.96 13.85
CA VAL A 151 26.64 -21.84 13.78
C VAL A 151 26.86 -21.44 12.30
N GLY A 152 26.59 -20.18 11.97
CA GLY A 152 26.71 -19.65 10.61
C GLY A 152 25.55 -20.02 9.67
N VAL A 153 24.49 -20.74 10.15
CA VAL A 153 23.31 -21.09 9.35
C VAL A 153 22.07 -20.54 10.05
N PRO A 154 21.64 -19.31 9.73
CA PRO A 154 20.50 -18.67 10.38
C PRO A 154 19.18 -19.35 10.03
N SER A 155 18.13 -18.99 10.78
CA SER A 155 16.74 -19.29 10.46
C SER A 155 16.08 -18.08 9.83
N TYR A 156 15.14 -18.34 8.91
CA TYR A 156 14.37 -17.31 8.19
C TYR A 156 12.88 -17.52 8.39
N VAL A 157 12.14 -16.43 8.58
CA VAL A 157 10.67 -16.42 8.67
C VAL A 157 10.15 -15.21 7.89
N ALA A 158 9.24 -15.45 6.95
CA ALA A 158 8.47 -14.39 6.34
C ALA A 158 7.28 -14.05 7.26
N GLY A 159 7.32 -12.88 7.89
CA GLY A 159 6.21 -12.33 8.66
C GLY A 159 5.25 -11.61 7.71
N TYR A 160 3.96 -11.93 7.78
CA TYR A 160 2.90 -11.29 7.01
C TYR A 160 1.74 -10.92 7.94
N SER A 161 1.17 -9.76 7.75
CA SER A 161 -0.08 -9.38 8.39
C SER A 161 -0.89 -8.43 7.51
N GLU A 162 -2.18 -8.41 7.76
CA GLU A 162 -3.16 -7.56 7.09
C GLU A 162 -4.15 -7.05 8.12
N ALA A 163 -4.48 -5.76 8.04
CA ALA A 163 -5.50 -5.17 8.88
C ALA A 163 -6.17 -3.99 8.15
N THR A 164 -7.42 -3.69 8.54
CA THR A 164 -8.22 -2.64 7.92
C THR A 164 -8.56 -1.58 8.96
N PHE A 165 -8.28 -0.31 8.62
CA PHE A 165 -8.46 0.83 9.51
C PHE A 165 -9.03 2.04 8.78
N GLU A 166 -9.65 2.93 9.55
CA GLU A 166 -10.05 4.27 9.11
C GLU A 166 -8.85 5.20 9.16
N ILE A 167 -8.58 5.90 8.05
CA ILE A 167 -7.48 6.86 7.88
C ILE A 167 -8.05 8.16 7.35
N ASN A 168 -7.64 9.29 7.88
CA ASN A 168 -8.04 10.61 7.41
C ASN A 168 -7.00 11.19 6.44
N SER A 169 -7.45 12.09 5.58
CA SER A 169 -6.53 12.86 4.73
C SER A 169 -5.54 13.66 5.59
N GLY A 170 -4.27 13.53 5.28
CA GLY A 170 -3.17 14.14 6.03
C GLY A 170 -2.61 13.26 7.14
N ASP A 171 -3.25 12.13 7.49
CA ASP A 171 -2.68 11.18 8.45
C ASP A 171 -1.38 10.58 7.90
N GLU A 172 -0.39 10.46 8.78
CA GLU A 172 0.90 9.83 8.53
C GLU A 172 0.92 8.44 9.14
N ILE A 173 1.20 7.42 8.32
CA ILE A 173 1.21 6.02 8.71
C ILE A 173 2.66 5.53 8.72
N GLU A 174 3.06 4.87 9.81
CA GLU A 174 4.36 4.24 9.96
C GLU A 174 4.18 2.80 10.43
N LEU A 175 5.10 1.93 10.02
CA LEU A 175 5.20 0.57 10.53
C LEU A 175 6.38 0.49 11.50
N TYR A 176 6.12 0.02 12.70
CA TYR A 176 7.11 -0.15 13.77
C TYR A 176 7.32 -1.62 14.10
N TRP A 177 8.49 -1.96 14.59
CA TRP A 177 8.77 -3.27 15.13
C TRP A 177 9.70 -3.21 16.33
N ALA A 178 9.69 -4.27 17.14
CA ALA A 178 10.62 -4.50 18.21
C ALA A 178 10.90 -6.00 18.34
N THR A 179 12.05 -6.35 18.85
CA THR A 179 12.46 -7.74 19.13
C THR A 179 13.10 -7.84 20.50
N ASP A 180 12.93 -8.97 21.14
CA ASP A 180 13.55 -9.29 22.44
C ASP A 180 15.08 -9.48 22.37
N LEU A 181 15.63 -9.73 21.17
CA LEU A 181 17.08 -9.76 20.93
C LEU A 181 17.42 -9.15 19.56
N ALA A 182 17.94 -7.95 19.55
CA ALA A 182 18.39 -7.27 18.33
C ALA A 182 19.71 -7.88 17.81
N GLY A 183 19.69 -8.29 16.55
CA GLY A 183 20.86 -8.77 15.81
C GLY A 183 21.37 -7.72 14.85
N ASP A 184 22.68 -7.78 14.53
CA ASP A 184 23.33 -6.89 13.57
C ASP A 184 24.25 -7.69 12.66
N PRO A 185 23.94 -7.80 11.35
CA PRO A 185 24.78 -8.53 10.42
C PRO A 185 26.14 -7.86 10.17
N THR A 186 26.26 -6.55 10.47
CA THR A 186 27.49 -5.77 10.21
C THR A 186 28.50 -5.87 11.34
N THR A 187 28.05 -6.11 12.58
CA THR A 187 28.88 -6.21 13.78
C THR A 187 28.82 -7.60 14.43
N PRO A 188 28.72 -8.69 13.71
CA PRO A 188 28.27 -10.06 13.99
C PRO A 188 27.68 -10.27 15.40
N THR A 189 26.65 -9.50 15.71
CA THR A 189 25.85 -9.67 16.94
C THR A 189 24.70 -10.61 16.66
N ASP A 190 24.69 -11.76 17.35
CA ASP A 190 23.59 -12.74 17.23
C ASP A 190 22.27 -12.14 17.69
N GLY A 191 21.21 -12.36 16.91
CA GLY A 191 19.87 -11.88 17.21
C GLY A 191 18.96 -11.86 15.98
N VAL A 192 17.88 -11.10 16.08
CA VAL A 192 16.87 -10.92 15.04
C VAL A 192 17.05 -9.58 14.35
N TYR A 193 17.01 -9.60 13.01
CA TYR A 193 16.93 -8.41 12.17
C TYR A 193 16.03 -8.69 10.96
N ILE A 194 15.65 -7.65 10.21
CA ILE A 194 14.90 -7.78 8.95
C ILE A 194 15.90 -7.80 7.82
N TYR A 195 15.87 -8.86 7.01
CA TYR A 195 16.92 -9.25 6.08
C TYR A 195 16.57 -8.95 4.63
N HIS A 196 17.53 -8.40 3.90
CA HIS A 196 17.54 -8.26 2.45
C HIS A 196 18.51 -9.25 1.84
N ASP A 197 18.19 -9.79 0.68
CA ASP A 197 19.15 -10.60 -0.08
C ASP A 197 19.24 -10.14 -1.53
N THR A 198 20.47 -10.11 -2.05
CA THR A 198 20.73 -9.70 -3.42
C THR A 198 20.26 -10.72 -4.44
N ALA A 199 20.08 -10.29 -5.69
CA ALA A 199 19.81 -11.22 -6.78
C ALA A 199 20.92 -12.27 -6.90
N GLN A 200 20.55 -13.51 -7.14
CA GLN A 200 21.49 -14.64 -7.26
C GLN A 200 21.39 -15.30 -8.63
N THR A 201 22.49 -15.93 -9.03
CA THR A 201 22.54 -16.77 -10.23
C THR A 201 22.83 -18.24 -9.91
N VAL A 202 23.40 -18.52 -8.73
CA VAL A 202 23.82 -19.85 -8.25
C VAL A 202 23.24 -20.08 -6.83
N PRO A 203 22.70 -21.25 -6.50
CA PRO A 203 22.54 -22.47 -7.30
C PRO A 203 21.46 -22.40 -8.36
N TYR A 204 20.57 -21.40 -8.31
CA TYR A 204 19.56 -21.09 -9.31
C TYR A 204 19.37 -19.56 -9.40
N ALA A 205 19.01 -19.09 -10.58
CA ALA A 205 18.75 -17.66 -10.79
C ALA A 205 17.45 -17.24 -10.06
N ARG A 206 17.52 -16.15 -9.26
CA ARG A 206 16.40 -15.50 -8.62
C ARG A 206 16.61 -14.00 -8.48
N PRO A 207 15.55 -13.20 -8.45
CA PRO A 207 15.66 -11.77 -8.12
C PRO A 207 16.10 -11.57 -6.66
N ALA A 208 16.43 -10.32 -6.34
CA ALA A 208 16.65 -9.90 -4.95
C ALA A 208 15.39 -10.14 -4.08
N ILE A 209 15.60 -10.39 -2.80
CA ILE A 209 14.53 -10.50 -1.81
C ILE A 209 14.52 -9.19 -1.02
N PRO A 210 13.48 -8.37 -1.10
CA PRO A 210 13.37 -7.16 -0.29
C PRO A 210 13.21 -7.52 1.19
N SER A 211 13.75 -6.70 2.07
CA SER A 211 13.60 -6.87 3.53
C SER A 211 12.17 -6.62 3.97
N ALA A 212 11.54 -5.60 3.38
CA ALA A 212 10.16 -5.21 3.66
C ALA A 212 9.39 -4.93 2.37
N LEU A 213 8.14 -5.36 2.35
CA LEU A 213 7.12 -4.99 1.38
C LEU A 213 5.92 -4.44 2.13
N GLY A 214 5.41 -3.30 1.72
CA GLY A 214 4.22 -2.69 2.29
C GLY A 214 3.24 -2.26 1.20
N SER A 215 1.96 -2.40 1.47
CA SER A 215 0.91 -1.84 0.62
C SER A 215 -0.28 -1.34 1.42
N ILE A 216 -0.84 -0.23 0.98
CA ILE A 216 -2.07 0.35 1.52
C ILE A 216 -3.04 0.49 0.34
N THR A 217 -4.24 -0.05 0.49
CA THR A 217 -5.26 -0.04 -0.57
C THR A 217 -6.58 0.47 -0.03
N PHE A 218 -7.20 1.40 -0.74
CA PHE A 218 -8.52 1.94 -0.41
C PHE A 218 -9.60 0.86 -0.52
N VAL A 219 -10.49 0.80 0.45
CA VAL A 219 -11.64 -0.12 0.50
C VAL A 219 -12.95 0.64 0.27
N SER A 220 -13.18 1.70 1.07
CA SER A 220 -14.42 2.48 1.00
C SER A 220 -14.21 3.91 1.53
N ARG A 221 -15.16 4.78 1.27
CA ARG A 221 -15.26 6.08 1.96
C ARG A 221 -15.68 5.88 3.43
N LEU A 222 -15.30 6.83 4.27
CA LEU A 222 -15.83 6.99 5.63
C LEU A 222 -17.31 7.36 5.57
#